data_1dfb7fdabbddfcf82507d974f39efaa3
#
_entry.id   1dfb7fdabbddfcf82507d974f39efaa3
#
_cell.length_a   1.000
_cell.length_b   1.000
_cell.length_c   1.000
_cell.angle_alpha   90.00
_cell.angle_beta   90.00
_cell.angle_gamma   90.00
#
_symmetry.space_group_name_H-M   'P 1'
#
loop_
_entity.id
_entity.type
_entity.pdbx_description
1 polymer ?
#
loop_
_entity_poly.entity_id
_entity_poly.type
_entity_poly.pdbx_seq_one_letter_code
_entity_poly.pdbx_strand_id
1 'polypeptide(L)'
;MELLNIDIKNKVLKSMISILDKDRNKILEANKKDCELFEKDDQALYDRLVVTDKKIDGMIASVKEVMGQDDPVGKIKSDRTLENGLEIKNKTAPFGTIMIIYESRPDVTIEAAVLAFKANNKILLKGGKEAYHSNQVLEACWHQALQENGLDTSWIRLLTMNRTETQAFLKNPPEKLDLIVPRGGERLIAFVKEHAQCAVLVSGRGNNFLYVDKKADWQKSLEVILNAKTQKISACNALDKILVDSALPDYPEKVKQLDSFLTENGVSILVDEETGAILKDRSIIKDESVWQEEFLAMKCCIGTVDGLDAAIEKINTFSGGHSTTIMTSDKEAAVKFMEQVD
;
A
#
# COMPACT_ATOMS: atom_id res chain seq x y z
N MET A 1 -1.36 -28.46 5.42
CA MET A 1 -0.70 -27.96 4.18
C MET A 1 0.74 -28.43 4.19
N GLU A 2 1.22 -29.00 3.10
CA GLU A 2 2.61 -29.44 2.95
C GLU A 2 3.57 -28.24 3.00
N LEU A 3 4.69 -28.40 3.71
CA LEU A 3 5.75 -27.41 3.74
C LEU A 3 6.72 -27.68 2.58
N LEU A 4 6.74 -26.78 1.60
CA LEU A 4 7.67 -26.83 0.49
C LEU A 4 9.04 -26.34 0.94
N ASN A 5 10.09 -27.00 0.49
CA ASN A 5 11.46 -26.51 0.69
C ASN A 5 11.76 -25.33 -0.24
N ILE A 6 12.82 -24.59 0.08
CA ILE A 6 13.20 -23.37 -0.67
C ILE A 6 13.56 -23.67 -2.13
N ASP A 7 14.14 -24.86 -2.42
CA ASP A 7 14.55 -25.22 -3.76
C ASP A 7 13.35 -25.43 -4.69
N ILE A 8 12.28 -26.07 -4.19
CA ILE A 8 11.04 -26.25 -4.94
C ILE A 8 10.39 -24.89 -5.19
N LYS A 9 10.29 -24.03 -4.15
CA LYS A 9 9.77 -22.68 -4.29
C LYS A 9 10.53 -21.89 -5.36
N ASN A 10 11.86 -21.91 -5.29
CA ASN A 10 12.69 -21.17 -6.24
C ASN A 10 12.62 -21.75 -7.67
N LYS A 11 12.43 -23.06 -7.85
CA LYS A 11 12.19 -23.67 -9.18
C LYS A 11 10.88 -23.14 -9.79
N VAL A 12 9.79 -23.12 -9.02
CA VAL A 12 8.50 -22.56 -9.47
C VAL A 12 8.64 -21.08 -9.85
N LEU A 13 9.30 -20.27 -9.01
CA LEU A 13 9.52 -18.86 -9.29
C LEU A 13 10.38 -18.63 -10.53
N LYS A 14 11.38 -19.50 -10.77
CA LYS A 14 12.19 -19.44 -11.98
C LYS A 14 11.38 -19.81 -13.23
N SER A 15 10.51 -20.82 -13.17
CA SER A 15 9.55 -21.13 -14.24
C SER A 15 8.62 -19.95 -14.48
N MET A 16 8.10 -19.32 -13.43
CA MET A 16 7.22 -18.16 -13.54
C MET A 16 7.87 -16.97 -14.28
N ILE A 17 9.14 -16.66 -13.99
CA ILE A 17 9.90 -15.65 -14.71
C ILE A 17 9.96 -15.95 -16.21
N SER A 18 10.26 -17.20 -16.57
CA SER A 18 10.37 -17.62 -17.97
C SER A 18 9.02 -17.58 -18.70
N ILE A 19 7.93 -17.97 -18.01
CA ILE A 19 6.58 -17.99 -18.56
C ILE A 19 6.07 -16.56 -18.79
N LEU A 20 6.25 -15.63 -17.81
CA LEU A 20 5.87 -14.23 -17.97
C LEU A 20 6.58 -13.58 -19.17
N ASP A 21 7.86 -13.88 -19.35
CA ASP A 21 8.64 -13.36 -20.48
C ASP A 21 8.17 -13.93 -21.81
N LYS A 22 7.92 -15.24 -21.88
CA LYS A 22 7.45 -15.94 -23.08
C LYS A 22 6.03 -15.52 -23.49
N ASP A 23 5.14 -15.35 -22.52
CA ASP A 23 3.72 -15.11 -22.75
C ASP A 23 3.34 -13.61 -22.73
N ARG A 24 4.31 -12.69 -22.87
CA ARG A 24 4.10 -11.22 -22.91
C ARG A 24 2.95 -10.82 -23.83
N ASN A 25 2.97 -11.29 -25.05
CA ASN A 25 1.95 -10.95 -26.04
C ASN A 25 0.54 -11.37 -25.59
N LYS A 26 0.40 -12.57 -24.98
CA LYS A 26 -0.89 -13.03 -24.47
C LYS A 26 -1.40 -12.15 -23.32
N ILE A 27 -0.48 -11.72 -22.44
CA ILE A 27 -0.80 -10.81 -21.32
C ILE A 27 -1.25 -9.46 -21.86
N LEU A 28 -0.52 -8.89 -22.83
CA LEU A 28 -0.85 -7.61 -23.44
C LEU A 28 -2.17 -7.65 -24.21
N GLU A 29 -2.43 -8.72 -24.98
CA GLU A 29 -3.71 -8.91 -25.69
C GLU A 29 -4.91 -9.06 -24.72
N ALA A 30 -4.73 -9.79 -23.63
CA ALA A 30 -5.77 -9.91 -22.61
C ALA A 30 -6.03 -8.56 -21.93
N ASN A 31 -5.00 -7.82 -21.62
CA ASN A 31 -5.12 -6.49 -21.04
C ASN A 31 -5.76 -5.48 -21.99
N LYS A 32 -5.44 -5.55 -23.28
CA LYS A 32 -6.10 -4.72 -24.30
C LYS A 32 -7.61 -4.92 -24.28
N LYS A 33 -8.09 -6.19 -24.17
CA LYS A 33 -9.54 -6.48 -24.06
C LYS A 33 -10.14 -5.85 -22.79
N ASP A 34 -9.44 -5.93 -21.65
CA ASP A 34 -9.92 -5.29 -20.42
C ASP A 34 -9.99 -3.78 -20.56
N CYS A 35 -9.01 -3.14 -21.22
CA CYS A 35 -8.99 -1.71 -21.48
C CYS A 35 -10.12 -1.26 -22.44
N GLU A 36 -10.42 -2.05 -23.47
CA GLU A 36 -11.51 -1.79 -24.43
C GLU A 36 -12.89 -1.90 -23.76
N LEU A 37 -13.04 -2.75 -22.74
CA LEU A 37 -14.27 -2.95 -21.97
C LEU A 37 -14.41 -2.01 -20.76
N PHE A 38 -13.43 -1.13 -20.54
CA PHE A 38 -13.44 -0.23 -19.39
C PHE A 38 -14.38 0.95 -19.63
N GLU A 39 -15.52 0.96 -18.94
CA GLU A 39 -16.59 1.94 -19.12
C GLU A 39 -16.62 3.06 -18.06
N LYS A 40 -15.68 3.07 -17.12
CA LYS A 40 -15.67 4.05 -16.03
C LYS A 40 -14.96 5.33 -16.44
N ASP A 41 -15.53 6.47 -16.10
CA ASP A 41 -14.85 7.77 -16.17
C ASP A 41 -13.96 7.98 -14.93
N ASP A 42 -12.94 7.15 -14.81
CA ASP A 42 -11.98 7.15 -13.71
C ASP A 42 -10.57 6.88 -14.25
N GLN A 43 -9.87 7.95 -14.56
CA GLN A 43 -8.52 7.90 -15.13
C GLN A 43 -7.54 7.17 -14.22
N ALA A 44 -7.65 7.34 -12.91
CA ALA A 44 -6.75 6.69 -11.96
C ALA A 44 -6.93 5.17 -11.91
N LEU A 45 -8.16 4.68 -12.02
CA LEU A 45 -8.44 3.25 -12.16
C LEU A 45 -7.96 2.71 -13.52
N TYR A 46 -8.16 3.48 -14.60
CA TYR A 46 -7.68 3.11 -15.93
C TYR A 46 -6.15 2.98 -15.98
N ASP A 47 -5.43 3.95 -15.44
CA ASP A 47 -3.95 3.95 -15.40
C ASP A 47 -3.40 2.76 -14.60
N ARG A 48 -4.14 2.31 -13.58
CA ARG A 48 -3.81 1.11 -12.82
C ARG A 48 -4.06 -0.17 -13.63
N LEU A 49 -5.12 -0.19 -14.44
CA LEU A 49 -5.52 -1.33 -15.25
C LEU A 49 -4.54 -1.61 -16.38
N VAL A 50 -4.05 -0.57 -17.05
CA VAL A 50 -3.17 -0.70 -18.23
C VAL A 50 -1.90 -1.48 -17.90
N VAL A 51 -1.64 -2.57 -18.63
CA VAL A 51 -0.39 -3.34 -18.59
C VAL A 51 0.42 -3.03 -19.83
N THR A 52 1.68 -2.68 -19.62
CA THR A 52 2.69 -2.43 -20.67
C THR A 52 3.85 -3.42 -20.53
N ASP A 53 4.72 -3.51 -21.52
CA ASP A 53 5.96 -4.29 -21.42
C ASP A 53 6.76 -3.91 -20.17
N LYS A 54 6.84 -2.62 -19.85
CA LYS A 54 7.51 -2.13 -18.63
C LYS A 54 6.85 -2.66 -17.35
N LYS A 55 5.52 -2.79 -17.31
CA LYS A 55 4.83 -3.40 -16.15
C LYS A 55 5.11 -4.90 -16.07
N ILE A 56 5.20 -5.60 -17.20
CA ILE A 56 5.60 -7.03 -17.22
C ILE A 56 7.05 -7.18 -16.74
N ASP A 57 7.96 -6.32 -17.16
CA ASP A 57 9.33 -6.27 -16.62
C ASP A 57 9.34 -6.04 -15.11
N GLY A 58 8.46 -5.17 -14.60
CA GLY A 58 8.26 -4.95 -13.17
C GLY A 58 7.78 -6.22 -12.43
N MET A 59 6.81 -6.92 -12.99
CA MET A 59 6.34 -8.21 -12.43
C MET A 59 7.49 -9.23 -12.39
N ILE A 60 8.26 -9.36 -13.47
CA ILE A 60 9.43 -10.26 -13.54
C ILE A 60 10.48 -9.85 -12.51
N ALA A 61 10.76 -8.57 -12.36
CA ALA A 61 11.70 -8.06 -11.38
C ALA A 61 11.24 -8.37 -9.94
N SER A 62 9.96 -8.19 -9.64
CA SER A 62 9.38 -8.54 -8.33
C SER A 62 9.53 -10.04 -8.03
N VAL A 63 9.27 -10.92 -8.99
CA VAL A 63 9.47 -12.38 -8.81
C VAL A 63 10.94 -12.69 -8.56
N LYS A 64 11.89 -12.06 -9.29
CA LYS A 64 13.33 -12.23 -9.08
C LYS A 64 13.78 -11.79 -7.70
N GLU A 65 13.29 -10.65 -7.25
CA GLU A 65 13.60 -10.09 -5.93
C GLU A 65 13.16 -11.03 -4.81
N VAL A 66 11.90 -11.48 -4.84
CA VAL A 66 11.35 -12.41 -3.84
C VAL A 66 12.04 -13.78 -3.91
N MET A 67 12.38 -14.25 -5.10
CA MET A 67 13.15 -15.49 -5.26
C MET A 67 14.53 -15.41 -4.58
N GLY A 68 15.19 -14.24 -4.65
CA GLY A 68 16.50 -13.99 -4.02
C GLY A 68 16.47 -13.86 -2.49
N GLN A 69 15.31 -13.69 -1.90
CA GLN A 69 15.16 -13.59 -0.44
C GLN A 69 15.31 -14.97 0.22
N ASP A 70 15.78 -14.97 1.46
CA ASP A 70 15.76 -16.16 2.32
C ASP A 70 14.35 -16.74 2.46
N ASP A 71 14.26 -18.05 2.77
CA ASP A 71 12.97 -18.63 3.14
C ASP A 71 12.44 -17.99 4.43
N PRO A 72 11.25 -17.36 4.40
CA PRO A 72 10.67 -16.76 5.61
C PRO A 72 10.14 -17.82 6.58
N VAL A 73 9.98 -19.08 6.17
CA VAL A 73 9.38 -20.17 6.97
C VAL A 73 10.45 -20.89 7.79
N GLY A 74 10.13 -21.17 9.05
CA GLY A 74 10.99 -21.95 9.93
C GLY A 74 12.16 -21.17 10.57
N LYS A 75 12.25 -19.85 10.34
CA LYS A 75 13.28 -19.02 10.98
C LYS A 75 13.08 -18.97 12.49
N ILE A 76 14.13 -19.23 13.25
CA ILE A 76 14.12 -19.11 14.70
C ILE A 76 14.21 -17.66 15.07
N LYS A 77 13.19 -17.13 15.76
CA LYS A 77 13.14 -15.76 16.28
C LYS A 77 13.76 -15.63 17.67
N SER A 78 13.53 -16.66 18.50
CA SER A 78 14.16 -16.81 19.79
C SER A 78 14.31 -18.27 20.14
N ASP A 79 15.38 -18.62 20.87
CA ASP A 79 15.69 -19.94 21.40
C ASP A 79 16.20 -19.75 22.81
N ARG A 80 15.55 -20.35 23.81
CA ARG A 80 15.95 -20.25 25.22
C ARG A 80 15.62 -21.51 25.98
N THR A 81 16.50 -21.87 26.90
CA THR A 81 16.27 -22.96 27.87
C THR A 81 16.02 -22.35 29.25
N LEU A 82 14.94 -22.76 29.89
CA LEU A 82 14.64 -22.34 31.26
C LEU A 82 15.48 -23.13 32.29
N GLU A 83 15.54 -22.66 33.54
CA GLU A 83 16.30 -23.29 34.63
C GLU A 83 15.83 -24.75 34.90
N ASN A 84 14.59 -25.05 34.64
CA ASN A 84 14.02 -26.39 34.76
C ASN A 84 14.29 -27.33 33.57
N GLY A 85 15.12 -26.85 32.56
CA GLY A 85 15.48 -27.63 31.37
C GLY A 85 14.48 -27.54 30.22
N LEU A 86 13.38 -26.76 30.33
CA LEU A 86 12.41 -26.60 29.25
C LEU A 86 13.02 -25.74 28.11
N GLU A 87 13.10 -26.32 26.92
CA GLU A 87 13.50 -25.60 25.69
C GLU A 87 12.30 -24.92 25.04
N ILE A 88 12.40 -23.61 24.78
CA ILE A 88 11.37 -22.80 24.11
C ILE A 88 11.94 -22.23 22.83
N LYS A 89 11.37 -22.62 21.67
CA LYS A 89 11.77 -22.13 20.35
C LYS A 89 10.60 -21.41 19.68
N ASN A 90 10.76 -20.13 19.39
CA ASN A 90 9.82 -19.36 18.58
C ASN A 90 10.26 -19.41 17.12
N LYS A 91 9.42 -19.99 16.25
CA LYS A 91 9.69 -20.15 14.81
C LYS A 91 8.60 -19.48 13.98
N THR A 92 9.00 -18.90 12.84
CA THR A 92 8.05 -18.41 11.85
C THR A 92 7.34 -19.58 11.17
N ALA A 93 6.04 -19.39 10.89
CA ALA A 93 5.19 -20.37 10.21
C ALA A 93 4.31 -19.68 9.16
N PRO A 94 3.82 -20.41 8.12
CA PRO A 94 2.82 -19.88 7.22
C PRO A 94 1.52 -19.54 7.95
N PHE A 95 0.76 -18.57 7.43
CA PHE A 95 -0.62 -18.33 7.90
C PHE A 95 -1.55 -19.49 7.53
N GLY A 96 -1.40 -20.01 6.30
CA GLY A 96 -2.29 -21.04 5.75
C GLY A 96 -2.87 -20.61 4.41
N THR A 97 -4.18 -20.36 4.35
CA THR A 97 -4.86 -19.83 3.18
C THR A 97 -5.11 -18.33 3.34
N ILE A 98 -4.55 -17.53 2.45
CA ILE A 98 -4.69 -16.06 2.43
C ILE A 98 -5.64 -15.70 1.28
N MET A 99 -6.58 -14.77 1.53
CA MET A 99 -7.39 -14.17 0.48
C MET A 99 -6.98 -12.71 0.29
N ILE A 100 -6.72 -12.32 -0.96
CA ILE A 100 -6.53 -10.91 -1.31
C ILE A 100 -7.68 -10.45 -2.20
N ILE A 101 -8.30 -9.33 -1.82
CA ILE A 101 -9.34 -8.66 -2.59
C ILE A 101 -8.75 -7.34 -3.09
N TYR A 102 -8.69 -7.14 -4.42
CA TYR A 102 -8.06 -5.97 -5.03
C TYR A 102 -8.85 -5.45 -6.22
N GLU A 103 -8.64 -4.18 -6.54
CA GLU A 103 -9.28 -3.50 -7.66
C GLU A 103 -8.35 -3.53 -8.90
N SER A 104 -8.66 -2.82 -9.93
CA SER A 104 -8.01 -2.62 -11.25
C SER A 104 -6.47 -2.68 -11.30
N ARG A 105 -5.84 -3.76 -10.83
CA ARG A 105 -4.39 -3.90 -10.77
C ARG A 105 -3.93 -5.32 -11.11
N PRO A 106 -3.81 -5.67 -12.42
CA PRO A 106 -3.35 -7.00 -12.83
C PRO A 106 -1.99 -7.41 -12.22
N ASP A 107 -1.09 -6.45 -12.02
CA ASP A 107 0.21 -6.64 -11.37
C ASP A 107 0.11 -7.30 -9.97
N VAL A 108 -0.94 -6.99 -9.21
CA VAL A 108 -1.18 -7.55 -7.87
C VAL A 108 -1.37 -9.08 -7.94
N THR A 109 -1.92 -9.62 -9.04
CA THR A 109 -2.04 -11.08 -9.24
C THR A 109 -0.69 -11.78 -9.16
N ILE A 110 0.39 -11.13 -9.59
CA ILE A 110 1.75 -11.66 -9.50
C ILE A 110 2.39 -11.31 -8.16
N GLU A 111 2.39 -10.03 -7.78
CA GLU A 111 3.08 -9.54 -6.58
C GLU A 111 2.56 -10.19 -5.30
N ALA A 112 1.24 -10.31 -5.15
CA ALA A 112 0.64 -10.94 -3.99
C ALA A 112 0.88 -12.46 -3.97
N ALA A 113 0.75 -13.10 -5.12
CA ALA A 113 0.92 -14.54 -5.22
C ALA A 113 2.38 -14.98 -4.97
N VAL A 114 3.38 -14.22 -5.45
CA VAL A 114 4.78 -14.56 -5.22
C VAL A 114 5.15 -14.47 -3.74
N LEU A 115 4.67 -13.45 -3.03
CA LEU A 115 4.89 -13.30 -1.59
C LEU A 115 4.22 -14.40 -0.79
N ALA A 116 2.95 -14.69 -1.09
CA ALA A 116 2.20 -15.76 -0.42
C ALA A 116 2.86 -17.13 -0.65
N PHE A 117 3.20 -17.46 -1.89
CA PHE A 117 3.82 -18.72 -2.25
C PHE A 117 5.21 -18.89 -1.63
N LYS A 118 6.07 -17.85 -1.65
CA LYS A 118 7.39 -17.87 -1.00
C LYS A 118 7.26 -18.13 0.51
N ALA A 119 6.23 -17.56 1.16
CA ALA A 119 5.92 -17.77 2.57
C ALA A 119 5.11 -19.05 2.82
N ASN A 120 5.03 -19.96 1.83
CA ASN A 120 4.33 -21.23 1.92
C ASN A 120 2.84 -21.11 2.26
N ASN A 121 2.15 -20.08 1.75
CA ASN A 121 0.71 -19.91 1.89
C ASN A 121 0.01 -20.24 0.57
N LYS A 122 -1.18 -20.82 0.66
CA LYS A 122 -2.15 -20.80 -0.45
C LYS A 122 -2.75 -19.42 -0.57
N ILE A 123 -3.08 -18.99 -1.79
CA ILE A 123 -3.69 -17.69 -2.01
C ILE A 123 -4.92 -17.77 -2.90
N LEU A 124 -5.98 -17.11 -2.44
CA LEU A 124 -7.19 -16.83 -3.18
C LEU A 124 -7.16 -15.37 -3.63
N LEU A 125 -7.14 -15.17 -4.93
CA LEU A 125 -7.06 -13.86 -5.56
C LEU A 125 -8.46 -13.44 -6.01
N LYS A 126 -8.98 -12.32 -5.50
CA LYS A 126 -10.26 -11.74 -5.92
C LYS A 126 -10.02 -10.37 -6.53
N GLY A 127 -9.71 -10.34 -7.82
CA GLY A 127 -9.54 -9.10 -8.58
C GLY A 127 -10.86 -8.40 -8.93
N GLY A 128 -10.78 -7.15 -9.33
CA GLY A 128 -11.88 -6.40 -9.91
C GLY A 128 -12.33 -6.99 -11.27
N LYS A 129 -13.59 -6.80 -11.60
CA LYS A 129 -14.17 -7.29 -12.87
C LYS A 129 -13.52 -6.65 -14.11
N GLU A 130 -13.02 -5.45 -13.96
CA GLU A 130 -12.34 -4.66 -14.99
C GLU A 130 -11.00 -5.26 -15.44
N ALA A 131 -10.36 -6.12 -14.65
CA ALA A 131 -9.11 -6.79 -14.96
C ALA A 131 -9.29 -8.31 -15.22
N TYR A 132 -10.48 -8.72 -15.61
CA TYR A 132 -10.85 -10.12 -15.68
C TYR A 132 -9.96 -10.94 -16.64
N HIS A 133 -9.78 -10.48 -17.88
CA HIS A 133 -9.01 -11.20 -18.89
C HIS A 133 -7.52 -11.23 -18.54
N SER A 134 -6.97 -10.13 -18.07
CA SER A 134 -5.58 -10.04 -17.61
C SER A 134 -5.32 -11.01 -16.47
N ASN A 135 -6.19 -11.00 -15.44
CA ASN A 135 -6.03 -11.85 -14.27
C ASN A 135 -6.11 -13.34 -14.61
N GLN A 136 -6.96 -13.75 -15.56
CA GLN A 136 -7.05 -15.13 -16.02
C GLN A 136 -5.77 -15.61 -16.70
N VAL A 137 -5.17 -14.77 -17.56
CA VAL A 137 -3.90 -15.14 -18.21
C VAL A 137 -2.77 -15.22 -17.18
N LEU A 138 -2.72 -14.30 -16.21
CA LEU A 138 -1.71 -14.32 -15.15
C LEU A 138 -1.88 -15.52 -14.20
N GLU A 139 -3.10 -15.94 -13.88
CA GLU A 139 -3.38 -17.17 -13.16
C GLU A 139 -2.89 -18.41 -13.96
N ALA A 140 -3.19 -18.44 -15.27
CA ALA A 140 -2.72 -19.54 -16.13
C ALA A 140 -1.19 -19.64 -16.16
N CYS A 141 -0.46 -18.53 -16.14
CA CYS A 141 1.00 -18.52 -15.99
C CYS A 141 1.43 -19.17 -14.67
N TRP A 142 0.75 -18.86 -13.56
CA TRP A 142 1.00 -19.51 -12.27
C TRP A 142 0.71 -21.01 -12.29
N HIS A 143 -0.44 -21.41 -12.86
CA HIS A 143 -0.80 -22.84 -12.97
C HIS A 143 0.23 -23.61 -13.78
N GLN A 144 0.70 -23.04 -14.90
CA GLN A 144 1.75 -23.66 -15.69
C GLN A 144 3.06 -23.80 -14.88
N ALA A 145 3.50 -22.74 -14.17
CA ALA A 145 4.71 -22.79 -13.36
C ALA A 145 4.63 -23.86 -12.24
N LEU A 146 3.47 -23.99 -11.60
CA LEU A 146 3.22 -25.01 -10.58
C LEU A 146 3.26 -26.42 -11.18
N GLN A 147 2.55 -26.66 -12.28
CA GLN A 147 2.46 -27.97 -12.95
C GLN A 147 3.80 -28.44 -13.49
N GLU A 148 4.60 -27.56 -14.10
CA GLU A 148 5.97 -27.87 -14.57
C GLU A 148 6.89 -28.34 -13.43
N ASN A 149 6.56 -27.99 -12.18
CA ASN A 149 7.31 -28.38 -10.99
C ASN A 149 6.58 -29.42 -10.11
N GLY A 150 5.55 -30.07 -10.66
CA GLY A 150 4.82 -31.15 -9.98
C GLY A 150 3.94 -30.72 -8.82
N LEU A 151 3.56 -29.44 -8.76
CA LEU A 151 2.67 -28.91 -7.71
C LEU A 151 1.24 -28.75 -8.20
N ASP A 152 0.32 -28.88 -7.25
CA ASP A 152 -1.11 -28.67 -7.48
C ASP A 152 -1.43 -27.17 -7.71
N THR A 153 -2.33 -26.89 -8.63
CA THR A 153 -2.73 -25.52 -8.98
C THR A 153 -3.52 -24.82 -7.87
N SER A 154 -4.04 -25.57 -6.90
CA SER A 154 -4.76 -25.01 -5.72
C SER A 154 -3.91 -24.11 -4.82
N TRP A 155 -2.60 -24.05 -5.04
CA TRP A 155 -1.75 -23.09 -4.36
C TRP A 155 -2.12 -21.64 -4.69
N ILE A 156 -2.56 -21.39 -5.93
CA ILE A 156 -2.90 -20.04 -6.39
C ILE A 156 -4.18 -20.15 -7.20
N ARG A 157 -5.25 -19.50 -6.75
CA ARG A 157 -6.57 -19.55 -7.36
C ARG A 157 -7.17 -18.16 -7.52
N LEU A 158 -7.68 -17.86 -8.70
CA LEU A 158 -8.47 -16.67 -8.98
C LEU A 158 -9.95 -16.95 -8.70
N LEU A 159 -10.60 -16.09 -7.94
CA LEU A 159 -12.02 -16.17 -7.65
C LEU A 159 -12.80 -15.19 -8.53
N THR A 160 -13.59 -15.74 -9.46
CA THR A 160 -14.42 -14.96 -10.39
C THR A 160 -15.83 -14.75 -9.83
N MET A 161 -15.92 -14.14 -8.65
CA MET A 161 -17.16 -13.88 -7.94
C MET A 161 -17.62 -12.43 -8.14
N ASN A 162 -18.92 -12.22 -8.29
CA ASN A 162 -19.52 -10.88 -8.22
C ASN A 162 -19.56 -10.37 -6.76
N ARG A 163 -20.08 -9.15 -6.56
CA ARG A 163 -20.13 -8.54 -5.22
C ARG A 163 -20.95 -9.34 -4.21
N THR A 164 -22.12 -9.81 -4.62
CA THR A 164 -23.03 -10.59 -3.75
C THR A 164 -22.42 -11.93 -3.37
N GLU A 165 -21.82 -12.62 -4.34
CA GLU A 165 -21.12 -13.89 -4.13
C GLU A 165 -19.90 -13.70 -3.21
N THR A 166 -19.14 -12.61 -3.37
CA THR A 166 -18.04 -12.27 -2.49
C THR A 166 -18.52 -12.04 -1.05
N GLN A 167 -19.68 -11.37 -0.89
CA GLN A 167 -20.29 -11.17 0.42
C GLN A 167 -20.67 -12.50 1.09
N ALA A 168 -21.31 -13.39 0.33
CA ALA A 168 -21.69 -14.72 0.83
C ALA A 168 -20.45 -15.55 1.20
N PHE A 169 -19.41 -15.51 0.37
CA PHE A 169 -18.15 -16.19 0.59
C PHE A 169 -17.45 -15.70 1.87
N LEU A 170 -17.41 -14.39 2.12
CA LEU A 170 -16.79 -13.85 3.34
C LEU A 170 -17.52 -14.23 4.62
N LYS A 171 -18.87 -14.29 4.56
CA LYS A 171 -19.70 -14.70 5.71
C LYS A 171 -19.61 -16.19 6.04
N ASN A 172 -19.49 -17.02 5.00
CA ASN A 172 -19.43 -18.47 5.16
C ASN A 172 -18.51 -19.07 4.08
N PRO A 173 -17.18 -18.95 4.24
CA PRO A 173 -16.24 -19.47 3.27
C PRO A 173 -16.33 -20.99 3.17
N PRO A 174 -16.36 -21.58 1.96
CA PRO A 174 -16.44 -23.04 1.77
C PRO A 174 -15.13 -23.76 2.16
N GLU A 175 -14.08 -23.02 2.39
CA GLU A 175 -12.77 -23.50 2.83
C GLU A 175 -12.23 -22.59 3.94
N LYS A 176 -11.32 -23.11 4.77
CA LYS A 176 -10.72 -22.34 5.83
C LYS A 176 -9.89 -21.19 5.27
N LEU A 177 -10.21 -19.96 5.68
CA LEU A 177 -9.39 -18.79 5.51
C LEU A 177 -8.66 -18.45 6.80
N ASP A 178 -7.38 -18.12 6.69
CA ASP A 178 -6.57 -17.75 7.84
C ASP A 178 -6.29 -16.24 7.89
N LEU A 179 -6.29 -15.58 6.72
CA LEU A 179 -6.06 -14.13 6.61
C LEU A 179 -6.76 -13.57 5.37
N ILE A 180 -7.37 -12.38 5.50
CA ILE A 180 -7.89 -11.60 4.38
C ILE A 180 -7.16 -10.27 4.32
N VAL A 181 -6.73 -9.86 3.11
CA VAL A 181 -6.06 -8.58 2.84
C VAL A 181 -6.90 -7.80 1.82
N PRO A 182 -7.79 -6.88 2.25
CA PRO A 182 -8.50 -6.01 1.34
C PRO A 182 -7.58 -4.89 0.82
N ARG A 183 -7.52 -4.75 -0.51
CA ARG A 183 -6.76 -3.73 -1.24
C ARG A 183 -7.69 -2.93 -2.13
N GLY A 184 -8.35 -1.92 -1.59
CA GLY A 184 -9.32 -1.09 -2.29
C GLY A 184 -9.86 0.01 -1.39
N GLY A 185 -10.94 0.69 -1.84
CA GLY A 185 -11.53 1.80 -1.12
C GLY A 185 -12.13 1.44 0.23
N GLU A 186 -12.40 2.45 1.05
CA GLU A 186 -12.90 2.31 2.44
C GLU A 186 -14.14 1.43 2.56
N ARG A 187 -15.06 1.51 1.59
CA ARG A 187 -16.28 0.69 1.58
C ARG A 187 -15.99 -0.80 1.51
N LEU A 188 -14.96 -1.20 0.76
CA LEU A 188 -14.51 -2.58 0.70
C LEU A 188 -13.87 -3.00 2.02
N ILE A 189 -13.00 -2.16 2.56
CA ILE A 189 -12.32 -2.42 3.84
C ILE A 189 -13.33 -2.59 4.97
N ALA A 190 -14.26 -1.63 5.12
CA ALA A 190 -15.31 -1.69 6.13
C ALA A 190 -16.16 -2.96 5.99
N PHE A 191 -16.56 -3.28 4.76
CA PHE A 191 -17.33 -4.47 4.45
C PHE A 191 -16.59 -5.77 4.84
N VAL A 192 -15.29 -5.88 4.52
CA VAL A 192 -14.49 -7.05 4.88
C VAL A 192 -14.32 -7.14 6.40
N LYS A 193 -14.06 -6.03 7.08
CA LYS A 193 -13.95 -6.00 8.56
C LYS A 193 -15.23 -6.45 9.25
N GLU A 194 -16.40 -6.10 8.71
CA GLU A 194 -17.70 -6.45 9.28
C GLU A 194 -18.05 -7.95 9.10
N HIS A 195 -17.62 -8.56 7.99
CA HIS A 195 -18.12 -9.87 7.57
C HIS A 195 -17.09 -11.00 7.63
N ALA A 196 -15.80 -10.69 7.72
CA ALA A 196 -14.74 -11.70 7.76
C ALA A 196 -14.81 -12.54 9.03
N GLN A 197 -14.61 -13.87 8.90
CA GLN A 197 -14.56 -14.82 9.98
C GLN A 197 -13.12 -15.20 10.40
N CYS A 198 -12.12 -14.48 9.88
CA CYS A 198 -10.70 -14.68 10.18
C CYS A 198 -10.00 -13.33 10.35
N ALA A 199 -8.68 -13.34 10.61
CA ALA A 199 -7.89 -12.12 10.71
C ALA A 199 -7.97 -11.30 9.42
N VAL A 200 -8.04 -9.97 9.56
CA VAL A 200 -8.04 -9.02 8.44
C VAL A 200 -6.84 -8.09 8.59
N LEU A 201 -5.96 -8.08 7.59
CA LEU A 201 -4.85 -7.14 7.52
C LEU A 201 -5.26 -5.95 6.66
N VAL A 202 -5.44 -4.81 7.28
CA VAL A 202 -5.83 -3.56 6.61
C VAL A 202 -4.63 -2.63 6.53
N SER A 203 -4.39 -2.04 5.38
CA SER A 203 -3.48 -0.90 5.27
C SER A 203 -4.17 0.37 5.76
N GLY A 204 -3.41 1.30 6.36
CA GLY A 204 -3.90 2.64 6.63
C GLY A 204 -4.31 3.38 5.34
N ARG A 205 -5.09 4.46 5.48
CA ARG A 205 -5.41 5.37 4.38
C ARG A 205 -4.18 6.19 4.00
N GLY A 206 -4.04 6.52 2.74
CA GLY A 206 -2.95 7.35 2.22
C GLY A 206 -3.07 8.83 2.56
N ASN A 207 -3.71 9.19 3.66
CA ASN A 207 -3.76 10.56 4.17
C ASN A 207 -2.51 10.86 4.99
N ASN A 208 -1.47 11.33 4.33
CA ASN A 208 -0.14 11.44 4.90
C ASN A 208 0.15 12.86 5.35
N PHE A 209 0.80 12.96 6.52
CA PHE A 209 1.19 14.22 7.14
C PHE A 209 2.70 14.40 7.11
N LEU A 210 3.12 15.67 6.97
CA LEU A 210 4.50 16.09 7.22
C LEU A 210 4.50 17.29 8.16
N TYR A 211 5.21 17.15 9.27
CA TYR A 211 5.42 18.23 10.24
C TYR A 211 6.80 18.86 10.05
N VAL A 212 6.82 20.18 9.92
CA VAL A 212 8.03 21.01 9.86
C VAL A 212 8.25 21.61 11.23
N ASP A 213 9.18 21.04 11.96
CA ASP A 213 9.57 21.48 13.32
C ASP A 213 10.35 22.80 13.29
N LYS A 214 10.32 23.56 14.39
CA LYS A 214 11.07 24.82 14.55
C LYS A 214 12.58 24.72 14.29
N LYS A 215 13.17 23.53 14.39
CA LYS A 215 14.59 23.27 14.10
C LYS A 215 14.81 22.58 12.75
N ALA A 216 13.83 22.62 11.85
CA ALA A 216 13.93 22.06 10.53
C ALA A 216 14.93 22.83 9.64
N ASP A 217 15.65 22.11 8.79
CA ASP A 217 16.30 22.68 7.63
C ASP A 217 15.22 23.07 6.61
N TRP A 218 15.00 24.37 6.47
CA TRP A 218 13.90 24.87 5.67
C TRP A 218 14.01 24.54 4.18
N GLN A 219 15.20 24.74 3.59
CA GLN A 219 15.39 24.48 2.17
C GLN A 219 15.18 23.02 1.84
N LYS A 220 15.71 22.14 2.65
CA LYS A 220 15.50 20.69 2.52
C LYS A 220 14.05 20.29 2.73
N SER A 221 13.34 20.98 3.63
CA SER A 221 11.90 20.73 3.86
C SER A 221 11.07 21.04 2.62
N LEU A 222 11.35 22.15 1.93
CA LEU A 222 10.68 22.51 0.67
C LEU A 222 10.89 21.43 -0.41
N GLU A 223 12.12 20.95 -0.58
CA GLU A 223 12.46 19.92 -1.57
C GLU A 223 11.73 18.60 -1.26
N VAL A 224 11.72 18.17 0.01
CA VAL A 224 11.04 16.94 0.45
C VAL A 224 9.53 17.06 0.27
N ILE A 225 8.93 18.18 0.68
CA ILE A 225 7.49 18.44 0.52
C ILE A 225 7.09 18.37 -0.95
N LEU A 226 7.81 19.06 -1.82
CA LEU A 226 7.51 19.07 -3.25
C LEU A 226 7.62 17.66 -3.85
N ASN A 227 8.71 16.96 -3.58
CA ASN A 227 8.91 15.60 -4.08
C ASN A 227 7.80 14.66 -3.57
N ALA A 228 7.51 14.67 -2.25
CA ALA A 228 6.50 13.83 -1.64
C ALA A 228 5.08 14.08 -2.20
N LYS A 229 4.79 15.30 -2.66
CA LYS A 229 3.49 15.64 -3.26
C LYS A 229 3.43 15.33 -4.76
N THR A 230 4.48 15.63 -5.52
CA THR A 230 4.40 15.71 -6.99
C THR A 230 4.92 14.47 -7.72
N GLN A 231 5.77 13.67 -7.09
CA GLN A 231 6.39 12.50 -7.73
C GLN A 231 5.35 11.49 -8.26
N LYS A 232 4.31 11.21 -7.47
CA LYS A 232 3.21 10.31 -7.86
C LYS A 232 1.98 10.55 -6.98
N ILE A 233 1.07 11.37 -7.44
CA ILE A 233 -0.13 11.78 -6.66
C ILE A 233 -1.06 10.62 -6.27
N SER A 234 -1.06 9.53 -7.03
CA SER A 234 -1.87 8.33 -6.77
C SER A 234 -1.18 7.30 -5.88
N ALA A 235 0.01 7.61 -5.35
CA ALA A 235 0.69 6.73 -4.40
C ALA A 235 0.07 6.88 -3.00
N CYS A 236 -0.06 5.77 -2.29
CA CYS A 236 -0.63 5.75 -0.94
C CYS A 236 0.19 6.54 0.09
N ASN A 237 1.45 6.86 -0.21
CA ASN A 237 2.32 7.70 0.61
C ASN A 237 2.54 9.12 0.03
N ALA A 238 1.73 9.55 -0.94
CA ALA A 238 1.75 10.93 -1.41
C ALA A 238 1.35 11.88 -0.28
N LEU A 239 2.05 13.01 -0.17
CA LEU A 239 1.82 13.99 0.89
C LEU A 239 0.52 14.77 0.66
N ASP A 240 -0.35 14.84 1.67
CA ASP A 240 -1.60 15.58 1.60
C ASP A 240 -1.69 16.72 2.63
N LYS A 241 -1.02 16.59 3.77
CA LYS A 241 -1.15 17.54 4.88
C LYS A 241 0.24 17.98 5.36
N ILE A 242 0.43 19.28 5.44
CA ILE A 242 1.65 19.92 5.90
C ILE A 242 1.32 20.71 7.17
N LEU A 243 2.00 20.40 8.27
CA LEU A 243 1.89 21.15 9.52
C LEU A 243 3.20 21.91 9.73
N VAL A 244 3.10 23.21 10.01
CA VAL A 244 4.27 24.07 10.24
C VAL A 244 4.23 24.57 11.69
N ASP A 245 5.35 24.42 12.39
CA ASP A 245 5.50 24.93 13.76
C ASP A 245 5.44 26.46 13.78
N SER A 246 4.56 27.04 14.59
CA SER A 246 4.43 28.49 14.78
C SER A 246 5.71 29.14 15.31
N ALA A 247 6.55 28.37 16.02
CA ALA A 247 7.84 28.82 16.55
C ALA A 247 9.02 28.67 15.54
N LEU A 248 8.72 28.29 14.28
CA LEU A 248 9.74 28.26 13.24
C LEU A 248 10.29 29.68 12.99
N PRO A 249 11.61 29.91 13.00
CA PRO A 249 12.18 31.22 12.69
C PRO A 249 11.61 31.78 11.37
N ASP A 250 11.21 33.04 11.33
CA ASP A 250 10.60 33.71 10.19
C ASP A 250 9.35 32.98 9.67
N TYR A 251 8.56 32.39 10.57
CA TYR A 251 7.39 31.55 10.27
C TYR A 251 6.44 32.17 9.22
N PRO A 252 5.97 33.46 9.33
CA PRO A 252 5.02 34.00 8.33
C PRO A 252 5.60 34.07 6.92
N GLU A 253 6.88 34.43 6.80
CA GLU A 253 7.58 34.54 5.51
C GLU A 253 7.80 33.13 4.89
N LYS A 254 8.15 32.16 5.74
CA LYS A 254 8.33 30.77 5.31
C LYS A 254 7.03 30.13 4.85
N VAL A 255 5.93 30.39 5.51
CA VAL A 255 4.60 29.94 5.07
C VAL A 255 4.24 30.54 3.71
N LYS A 256 4.50 31.84 3.48
CA LYS A 256 4.30 32.47 2.16
C LYS A 256 5.21 31.84 1.09
N GLN A 257 6.46 31.57 1.43
CA GLN A 257 7.40 30.90 0.52
C GLN A 257 6.94 29.48 0.16
N LEU A 258 6.47 28.69 1.14
CA LEU A 258 5.93 27.35 0.92
C LEU A 258 4.71 27.39 -0.01
N ASP A 259 3.79 28.31 0.25
CA ASP A 259 2.60 28.52 -0.58
C ASP A 259 2.95 28.85 -2.03
N SER A 260 3.83 29.84 -2.25
CA SER A 260 4.28 30.24 -3.58
C SER A 260 4.98 29.08 -4.30
N PHE A 261 5.89 28.41 -3.60
CA PHE A 261 6.66 27.29 -4.12
C PHE A 261 5.78 26.12 -4.60
N LEU A 262 4.80 25.74 -3.80
CA LEU A 262 3.86 24.67 -4.16
C LEU A 262 2.91 25.10 -5.31
N THR A 263 2.43 26.35 -5.27
CA THR A 263 1.53 26.88 -6.30
C THR A 263 2.21 26.98 -7.66
N GLU A 264 3.46 27.44 -7.73
CA GLU A 264 4.28 27.48 -8.93
C GLU A 264 4.50 26.09 -9.55
N ASN A 265 4.44 25.04 -8.71
CA ASN A 265 4.52 23.65 -9.14
C ASN A 265 3.13 22.99 -9.34
N GLY A 266 2.07 23.79 -9.46
CA GLY A 266 0.72 23.32 -9.82
C GLY A 266 -0.06 22.67 -8.68
N VAL A 267 0.34 22.85 -7.42
CA VAL A 267 -0.36 22.29 -6.26
C VAL A 267 -1.42 23.29 -5.76
N SER A 268 -2.67 22.88 -5.68
CA SER A 268 -3.75 23.62 -5.03
C SER A 268 -3.63 23.54 -3.50
N ILE A 269 -3.87 24.67 -2.82
CA ILE A 269 -3.65 24.76 -1.37
C ILE A 269 -4.93 25.15 -0.64
N LEU A 270 -5.24 24.40 0.40
CA LEU A 270 -6.19 24.74 1.45
C LEU A 270 -5.44 25.07 2.73
N VAL A 271 -5.98 25.93 3.57
CA VAL A 271 -5.33 26.38 4.80
C VAL A 271 -6.27 26.34 5.99
N ASP A 272 -5.74 26.15 7.22
CA ASP A 272 -6.48 26.40 8.42
C ASP A 272 -6.64 27.92 8.68
N GLU A 273 -7.39 28.29 9.71
CA GLU A 273 -7.67 29.70 10.01
C GLU A 273 -6.40 30.50 10.33
N GLU A 274 -5.47 29.91 11.08
CA GLU A 274 -4.22 30.56 11.49
C GLU A 274 -3.29 30.80 10.28
N THR A 275 -3.08 29.80 9.45
CA THR A 275 -2.36 29.93 8.17
C THR A 275 -3.08 30.91 7.23
N GLY A 276 -4.42 30.89 7.20
CA GLY A 276 -5.26 31.80 6.41
C GLY A 276 -5.14 33.29 6.82
N ALA A 277 -4.82 33.57 8.06
CA ALA A 277 -4.53 34.95 8.50
C ALA A 277 -3.25 35.51 7.83
N ILE A 278 -2.29 34.60 7.44
CA ILE A 278 -1.07 34.95 6.73
C ILE A 278 -1.31 34.96 5.21
N LEU A 279 -2.00 33.93 4.70
CA LEU A 279 -2.26 33.67 3.27
C LEU A 279 -3.70 34.05 2.91
N LYS A 280 -3.99 35.35 2.88
CA LYS A 280 -5.34 35.93 2.78
C LYS A 280 -6.14 35.49 1.55
N ASP A 281 -5.46 35.08 0.48
CA ASP A 281 -6.10 34.71 -0.79
C ASP A 281 -6.37 33.19 -0.91
N ARG A 282 -6.14 32.42 0.15
CA ARG A 282 -6.36 30.95 0.16
C ARG A 282 -7.71 30.59 0.78
N SER A 283 -8.25 29.46 0.29
CA SER A 283 -9.49 28.89 0.84
C SER A 283 -9.25 28.31 2.23
N ILE A 284 -9.99 28.82 3.21
CA ILE A 284 -9.93 28.33 4.59
C ILE A 284 -10.72 27.02 4.71
N ILE A 285 -10.14 26.03 5.38
CA ILE A 285 -10.79 24.77 5.73
C ILE A 285 -11.89 25.06 6.77
N LYS A 286 -13.15 24.87 6.36
CA LYS A 286 -14.32 25.07 7.24
C LYS A 286 -14.80 23.76 7.85
N ASP A 287 -14.52 22.64 7.21
CA ASP A 287 -14.92 21.31 7.63
C ASP A 287 -13.68 20.52 8.00
N GLU A 288 -13.56 20.12 9.26
CA GLU A 288 -12.43 19.34 9.77
C GLU A 288 -12.28 17.99 9.08
N SER A 289 -13.34 17.44 8.47
CA SER A 289 -13.26 16.19 7.70
C SER A 289 -12.26 16.26 6.54
N VAL A 290 -11.95 17.46 6.04
CA VAL A 290 -10.90 17.69 5.02
C VAL A 290 -9.51 17.21 5.50
N TRP A 291 -9.25 17.28 6.81
CA TRP A 291 -8.00 16.76 7.37
C TRP A 291 -7.91 15.23 7.32
N GLN A 292 -9.03 14.52 7.17
CA GLN A 292 -9.08 13.06 7.03
C GLN A 292 -9.10 12.59 5.57
N GLU A 293 -9.32 13.50 4.61
CA GLU A 293 -9.48 13.17 3.19
C GLU A 293 -8.13 12.81 2.55
N GLU A 294 -8.07 11.69 1.83
CA GLU A 294 -6.97 11.36 0.90
C GLU A 294 -7.28 12.01 -0.45
N PHE A 295 -6.44 12.98 -0.86
CA PHE A 295 -6.78 13.81 -2.03
C PHE A 295 -6.57 13.13 -3.38
N LEU A 296 -5.56 12.28 -3.53
CA LEU A 296 -5.19 11.66 -4.81
C LEU A 296 -5.09 12.66 -5.98
N ALA A 297 -4.76 13.90 -5.69
CA ALA A 297 -4.75 15.04 -6.58
C ALA A 297 -3.58 15.98 -6.27
N MET A 298 -3.28 16.90 -7.16
CA MET A 298 -2.31 17.99 -6.94
C MET A 298 -2.89 19.04 -5.97
N LYS A 299 -3.13 18.61 -4.72
CA LYS A 299 -3.78 19.39 -3.66
C LYS A 299 -3.16 19.05 -2.32
N CYS A 300 -2.92 20.05 -1.48
CA CYS A 300 -2.44 19.92 -0.11
C CYS A 300 -3.23 20.82 0.87
N CYS A 301 -3.20 20.45 2.16
CA CYS A 301 -3.49 21.36 3.25
C CYS A 301 -2.19 21.88 3.87
N ILE A 302 -2.15 23.17 4.22
CA ILE A 302 -1.13 23.73 5.10
C ILE A 302 -1.84 24.19 6.38
N GLY A 303 -1.35 23.74 7.52
CA GLY A 303 -1.85 24.16 8.83
C GLY A 303 -0.73 24.53 9.77
N THR A 304 -1.08 25.38 10.75
CA THR A 304 -0.20 25.80 11.82
C THR A 304 -0.43 24.96 13.06
N VAL A 305 0.65 24.69 13.79
CA VAL A 305 0.60 24.00 15.09
C VAL A 305 1.56 24.65 16.09
N ASP A 306 1.20 24.64 17.37
CA ASP A 306 2.03 25.12 18.45
C ASP A 306 2.93 23.99 19.01
N GLY A 307 3.98 23.69 18.26
CA GLY A 307 4.99 22.73 18.65
C GLY A 307 4.66 21.27 18.35
N LEU A 308 5.58 20.41 18.78
CA LEU A 308 5.58 18.96 18.48
C LEU A 308 4.34 18.23 19.04
N ASP A 309 3.92 18.55 20.26
CA ASP A 309 2.81 17.83 20.90
C ASP A 309 1.48 18.09 20.18
N ALA A 310 1.23 19.34 19.79
CA ALA A 310 0.06 19.69 18.99
C ALA A 310 0.10 19.03 17.60
N ALA A 311 1.29 18.92 17.00
CA ALA A 311 1.45 18.22 15.73
C ALA A 311 1.11 16.73 15.86
N ILE A 312 1.62 16.05 16.89
CA ILE A 312 1.35 14.62 17.17
C ILE A 312 -0.16 14.42 17.41
N GLU A 313 -0.80 15.23 18.22
CA GLU A 313 -2.23 15.13 18.50
C GLU A 313 -3.07 15.29 17.22
N LYS A 314 -2.76 16.30 16.39
CA LYS A 314 -3.46 16.52 15.12
C LYS A 314 -3.25 15.37 14.13
N ILE A 315 -2.03 14.84 14.04
CA ILE A 315 -1.71 13.70 13.20
C ILE A 315 -2.48 12.45 13.65
N ASN A 316 -2.44 12.11 14.94
CA ASN A 316 -3.13 10.94 15.48
C ASN A 316 -4.66 11.04 15.35
N THR A 317 -5.20 12.27 15.37
CA THR A 317 -6.64 12.50 15.20
C THR A 317 -7.09 12.31 13.74
N PHE A 318 -6.28 12.75 12.77
CA PHE A 318 -6.75 12.91 11.39
C PHE A 318 -6.01 12.04 10.38
N SER A 319 -4.83 11.49 10.69
CA SER A 319 -4.06 10.67 9.75
C SER A 319 -4.76 9.36 9.42
N GLY A 320 -4.38 8.77 8.28
CA GLY A 320 -4.86 7.45 7.87
C GLY A 320 -4.08 6.29 8.48
N GLY A 321 -3.07 6.55 9.34
CA GLY A 321 -2.20 5.51 9.91
C GLY A 321 -1.31 4.82 8.87
N HIS A 322 -0.94 5.51 7.78
CA HIS A 322 -0.13 4.93 6.70
C HIS A 322 1.33 5.40 6.75
N SER A 323 1.56 6.71 6.62
CA SER A 323 2.89 7.29 6.75
C SER A 323 2.84 8.73 7.25
N THR A 324 3.82 9.09 8.09
CA THR A 324 4.00 10.43 8.60
C THR A 324 5.48 10.78 8.61
N THR A 325 5.78 12.08 8.54
CA THR A 325 7.16 12.58 8.46
C THR A 325 7.35 13.76 9.39
N ILE A 326 8.49 13.83 10.06
CA ILE A 326 8.98 15.03 10.74
C ILE A 326 10.22 15.55 10.05
N MET A 327 10.29 16.85 9.80
CA MET A 327 11.49 17.56 9.37
C MET A 327 12.07 18.28 10.59
N THR A 328 13.18 17.80 11.11
CA THR A 328 13.86 18.38 12.28
C THR A 328 15.33 18.02 12.31
N SER A 329 16.17 18.85 12.92
CA SER A 329 17.54 18.53 13.33
C SER A 329 17.62 18.10 14.81
N ASP A 330 16.50 18.16 15.54
CA ASP A 330 16.42 17.77 16.94
C ASP A 330 16.14 16.27 17.06
N LYS A 331 17.16 15.53 17.54
CA LYS A 331 17.06 14.08 17.69
C LYS A 331 16.04 13.65 18.74
N GLU A 332 15.85 14.43 19.81
CA GLU A 332 14.89 14.12 20.87
C GLU A 332 13.46 14.31 20.34
N ALA A 333 13.22 15.40 19.58
CA ALA A 333 11.96 15.63 18.90
C ALA A 333 11.64 14.50 17.88
N ALA A 334 12.64 14.07 17.12
CA ALA A 334 12.47 12.96 16.17
C ALA A 334 12.11 11.64 16.86
N VAL A 335 12.79 11.30 17.97
CA VAL A 335 12.49 10.10 18.77
C VAL A 335 11.07 10.16 19.33
N LYS A 336 10.71 11.28 19.98
CA LYS A 336 9.37 11.48 20.54
C LYS A 336 8.27 11.36 19.47
N PHE A 337 8.49 11.93 18.29
CA PHE A 337 7.56 11.82 17.16
C PHE A 337 7.36 10.37 16.74
N MET A 338 8.46 9.60 16.54
CA MET A 338 8.39 8.20 16.16
C MET A 338 7.74 7.29 17.22
N GLU A 339 7.82 7.65 18.50
CA GLU A 339 7.24 6.86 19.60
C GLU A 339 5.77 7.17 19.85
N GLN A 340 5.29 8.36 19.47
CA GLN A 340 3.95 8.85 19.86
C GLN A 340 2.99 9.04 18.69
N VAL A 341 3.47 8.98 17.44
CA VAL A 341 2.59 8.98 16.27
C VAL A 341 2.19 7.53 15.94
N ASP A 342 0.86 7.32 15.79
CA ASP A 342 0.27 6.04 15.41
C ASP A 342 0.49 5.69 13.92
#